data_66b766146470b3257f37146003caf019
#
_entry.id   66b766146470b3257f37146003caf019
#
_cell.length_a   1.000
_cell.length_b   1.000
_cell.length_c   1.000
_cell.angle_alpha   90.00
_cell.angle_beta   90.00
_cell.angle_gamma   90.00
#
_symmetry.space_group_name_H-M   'P 1'
#
loop_
_entity.id
_entity.type
_entity.pdbx_description
1 polymer ?
#
loop_
_entity_poly.entity_id
_entity_poly.type
_entity_poly.pdbx_seq_one_letter_code
_entity_poly.pdbx_strand_id
1 'polypeptide(L)'
;MRIKWFSLVRITGLLLVLLYHFFQKAFPGGFIGVDIFFTFSGFLITSLLIDEFVRDKDIDVKGFLRRRFYRIVPPLVFMILLIMPFTLLIRKDFVAGIGTQIAATLGFVTNFYEILSGGNYESQFIQHLFVHTWSLALEMHYYILWGLATWYLAKKSKTIGQFRGIIFLLSSALFLISFLSMFVRSFFSSNFSVIYFSSFTHIFPFFAGSILATLSGVSDLGAPFRKMEQALDLKKNFYLLGGSFAALLLLTFLLKFDNLLTYLFGFLLATVFSVVMILATRVLHEKTPHVDEPPVITFIADTS
;
A
#
# COMPACT_ATOMS: atom_id res chain seq x y z
N MET A 1 2.27 -8.33 18.54
CA MET A 1 1.53 -7.23 19.21
C MET A 1 0.66 -6.56 18.16
N ARG A 2 -0.66 -6.45 18.37
CA ARG A 2 -1.55 -5.73 17.45
C ARG A 2 -1.53 -4.26 17.83
N ILE A 3 -1.17 -3.36 16.91
CA ILE A 3 -1.29 -1.93 17.14
C ILE A 3 -2.74 -1.55 16.90
N LYS A 4 -3.39 -1.07 17.96
CA LYS A 4 -4.75 -0.53 17.89
C LYS A 4 -4.78 0.66 16.94
N TRP A 5 -5.92 0.92 16.34
CA TRP A 5 -6.21 2.03 15.43
C TRP A 5 -5.60 1.94 14.02
N PHE A 6 -4.70 0.98 13.72
CA PHE A 6 -4.27 0.72 12.34
C PHE A 6 -5.41 0.21 11.46
N SER A 7 -6.44 -0.34 12.09
CA SER A 7 -7.71 -0.68 11.44
C SER A 7 -8.32 0.51 10.71
N LEU A 8 -8.21 1.74 11.24
CA LEU A 8 -8.72 2.96 10.61
C LEU A 8 -8.03 3.26 9.27
N VAL A 9 -6.71 3.05 9.19
CA VAL A 9 -5.95 3.24 7.93
C VAL A 9 -6.45 2.28 6.86
N ARG A 10 -6.59 0.99 7.22
CA ARG A 10 -7.04 -0.06 6.30
C ARG A 10 -8.48 0.17 5.83
N ILE A 11 -9.38 0.51 6.76
CA ILE A 11 -10.78 0.83 6.44
C ILE A 11 -10.86 2.06 5.53
N THR A 12 -10.04 3.09 5.76
CA THR A 12 -10.00 4.26 4.88
C THR A 12 -9.60 3.85 3.46
N GLY A 13 -8.51 3.08 3.29
CA GLY A 13 -8.11 2.58 1.98
C GLY A 13 -9.21 1.78 1.29
N LEU A 14 -9.82 0.82 2.02
CA LEU A 14 -10.93 0.01 1.52
C LEU A 14 -12.13 0.87 1.12
N LEU A 15 -12.53 1.82 1.96
CA LEU A 15 -13.66 2.71 1.70
C LEU A 15 -13.45 3.49 0.40
N LEU A 16 -12.26 4.10 0.20
CA LEU A 16 -12.01 4.89 -1.00
C LEU A 16 -12.02 4.00 -2.27
N VAL A 17 -11.45 2.81 -2.20
CA VAL A 17 -11.50 1.84 -3.33
C VAL A 17 -12.94 1.42 -3.63
N LEU A 18 -13.77 1.13 -2.62
CA LEU A 18 -15.17 0.79 -2.82
C LEU A 18 -15.97 1.96 -3.40
N LEU A 19 -15.76 3.19 -2.89
CA LEU A 19 -16.39 4.39 -3.42
C LEU A 19 -16.06 4.58 -4.91
N TYR A 20 -14.81 4.34 -5.31
CA TYR A 20 -14.39 4.39 -6.71
C TYR A 20 -15.13 3.36 -7.57
N HIS A 21 -15.20 2.09 -7.14
CA HIS A 21 -15.78 1.04 -7.95
C HIS A 21 -17.31 1.10 -8.05
N PHE A 22 -17.98 1.50 -6.97
CA PHE A 22 -19.44 1.57 -6.95
C PHE A 22 -20.01 2.92 -7.32
N PHE A 23 -19.26 4.00 -7.10
CA PHE A 23 -19.72 5.39 -7.26
C PHE A 23 -18.70 6.26 -7.99
N GLN A 24 -18.06 5.72 -9.04
CA GLN A 24 -16.96 6.37 -9.79
C GLN A 24 -17.31 7.80 -10.25
N LYS A 25 -18.54 8.05 -10.68
CA LYS A 25 -18.98 9.40 -11.11
C LYS A 25 -18.92 10.44 -9.98
N ALA A 26 -19.20 10.00 -8.73
CA ALA A 26 -19.14 10.87 -7.56
C ALA A 26 -17.73 10.92 -6.95
N PHE A 27 -16.96 9.83 -7.03
CA PHE A 27 -15.64 9.68 -6.42
C PHE A 27 -14.59 9.26 -7.46
N PRO A 28 -14.33 10.05 -8.51
CA PRO A 28 -13.47 9.67 -9.62
C PRO A 28 -12.00 9.43 -9.21
N GLY A 29 -11.55 9.98 -8.09
CA GLY A 29 -10.20 9.82 -7.55
C GLY A 29 -10.06 8.73 -6.48
N GLY A 30 -11.09 7.92 -6.21
CA GLY A 30 -11.03 6.92 -5.13
C GLY A 30 -10.01 5.79 -5.35
N PHE A 31 -9.45 5.66 -6.56
CA PHE A 31 -8.32 4.76 -6.85
C PHE A 31 -7.08 5.00 -5.97
N ILE A 32 -6.92 6.21 -5.39
CA ILE A 32 -5.84 6.51 -4.44
C ILE A 32 -5.92 5.70 -3.14
N GLY A 33 -7.04 5.02 -2.88
CA GLY A 33 -7.15 4.08 -1.76
C GLY A 33 -6.09 2.97 -1.81
N VAL A 34 -5.62 2.61 -3.00
CA VAL A 34 -4.51 1.65 -3.17
C VAL A 34 -3.19 2.20 -2.61
N ASP A 35 -2.92 3.51 -2.76
CA ASP A 35 -1.72 4.16 -2.22
C ASP A 35 -1.68 4.12 -0.69
N ILE A 36 -2.85 4.18 -0.04
CA ILE A 36 -2.97 4.01 1.41
C ILE A 36 -2.50 2.60 1.81
N PHE A 37 -2.95 1.56 1.09
CA PHE A 37 -2.51 0.20 1.33
C PHE A 37 -1.01 0.02 1.08
N PHE A 38 -0.47 0.58 -0.01
CA PHE A 38 0.95 0.51 -0.31
C PHE A 38 1.79 1.19 0.76
N THR A 39 1.42 2.41 1.18
CA THR A 39 2.12 3.13 2.25
C THR A 39 2.06 2.36 3.57
N PHE A 40 0.89 1.81 3.91
CA PHE A 40 0.71 1.03 5.13
C PHE A 40 1.49 -0.29 5.09
N SER A 41 1.47 -1.01 3.96
CA SER A 41 2.25 -2.24 3.77
C SER A 41 3.75 -1.97 3.88
N GLY A 42 4.23 -0.89 3.26
CA GLY A 42 5.63 -0.47 3.38
C GLY A 42 6.04 -0.19 4.82
N PHE A 43 5.22 0.55 5.55
CA PHE A 43 5.43 0.81 6.97
C PHE A 43 5.43 -0.49 7.80
N LEU A 44 4.39 -1.29 7.67
CA LEU A 44 4.22 -2.49 8.50
C LEU A 44 5.33 -3.51 8.27
N ILE A 45 5.64 -3.80 7.01
CA ILE A 45 6.65 -4.79 6.64
C ILE A 45 8.04 -4.36 7.08
N THR A 46 8.41 -3.12 6.82
CA THR A 46 9.72 -2.60 7.23
C THR A 46 9.86 -2.56 8.75
N SER A 47 8.80 -2.15 9.47
CA SER A 47 8.79 -2.18 10.93
C SER A 47 8.99 -3.59 11.49
N LEU A 48 8.28 -4.60 10.93
CA LEU A 48 8.43 -5.99 11.37
C LEU A 48 9.83 -6.55 11.12
N LEU A 49 10.45 -6.21 9.98
CA LEU A 49 11.82 -6.63 9.67
C LEU A 49 12.85 -5.93 10.56
N ILE A 50 12.63 -4.66 10.91
CA ILE A 50 13.47 -3.95 11.88
C ILE A 50 13.31 -4.57 13.28
N ASP A 51 12.09 -4.85 13.71
CA ASP A 51 11.83 -5.48 15.01
C ASP A 51 12.47 -6.89 15.11
N GLU A 52 12.42 -7.67 14.02
CA GLU A 52 13.07 -8.97 13.94
C GLU A 52 14.59 -8.84 14.07
N PHE A 53 15.21 -7.89 13.36
CA PHE A 53 16.64 -7.62 13.50
C PHE A 53 17.02 -7.09 14.89
N VAL A 54 16.19 -6.30 15.52
CA VAL A 54 16.44 -5.82 16.89
C VAL A 54 16.48 -6.99 17.87
N ARG A 55 15.56 -7.95 17.72
CA ARG A 55 15.42 -9.11 18.63
C ARG A 55 16.49 -10.17 18.36
N ASP A 56 16.65 -10.58 17.08
CA ASP A 56 17.37 -11.79 16.70
C ASP A 56 18.75 -11.51 16.07
N LYS A 57 19.06 -10.24 15.76
CA LYS A 57 20.25 -9.78 15.02
C LYS A 57 20.40 -10.39 13.62
N ASP A 58 19.32 -11.00 13.12
CA ASP A 58 19.19 -11.57 11.79
C ASP A 58 17.74 -11.43 11.31
N ILE A 59 17.49 -11.76 10.04
CA ILE A 59 16.17 -11.76 9.42
C ILE A 59 15.91 -13.12 8.80
N ASP A 60 14.88 -13.82 9.26
CA ASP A 60 14.38 -15.05 8.64
C ASP A 60 13.53 -14.73 7.40
N VAL A 61 14.20 -14.45 6.29
CA VAL A 61 13.52 -14.10 5.03
C VAL A 61 12.61 -15.23 4.53
N LYS A 62 12.98 -16.50 4.77
CA LYS A 62 12.14 -17.64 4.35
C LYS A 62 10.84 -17.69 5.15
N GLY A 63 10.93 -17.56 6.47
CA GLY A 63 9.76 -17.49 7.34
C GLY A 63 8.91 -16.25 7.04
N PHE A 64 9.54 -15.11 6.79
CA PHE A 64 8.85 -13.89 6.38
C PHE A 64 8.04 -14.11 5.08
N LEU A 65 8.66 -14.60 3.99
CA LEU A 65 7.98 -14.85 2.72
C LEU A 65 6.89 -15.91 2.85
N ARG A 66 7.13 -16.99 3.62
CA ARG A 66 6.14 -18.01 3.92
C ARG A 66 4.90 -17.43 4.60
N ARG A 67 5.07 -16.57 5.62
CA ARG A 67 3.94 -15.90 6.31
C ARG A 67 3.13 -15.02 5.36
N ARG A 68 3.78 -14.32 4.41
CA ARG A 68 3.10 -13.49 3.40
C ARG A 68 2.38 -14.36 2.38
N PHE A 69 3.01 -15.41 1.90
CA PHE A 69 2.41 -16.35 0.97
C PHE A 69 1.10 -16.97 1.52
N TYR A 70 1.11 -17.50 2.74
CA TYR A 70 -0.09 -18.09 3.35
C TYR A 70 -1.17 -17.04 3.67
N ARG A 71 -0.82 -15.78 3.77
CA ARG A 71 -1.79 -14.71 3.95
C ARG A 71 -2.47 -14.30 2.63
N ILE A 72 -1.75 -14.36 1.51
CA ILE A 72 -2.20 -13.81 0.23
C ILE A 72 -2.77 -14.89 -0.68
N VAL A 73 -2.06 -16.01 -0.84
CA VAL A 73 -2.42 -17.01 -1.86
C VAL A 73 -3.74 -17.73 -1.57
N PRO A 74 -4.03 -18.22 -0.34
CA PRO A 74 -5.27 -18.91 -0.10
C PRO A 74 -6.53 -18.04 -0.35
N PRO A 75 -6.62 -16.79 0.14
CA PRO A 75 -7.73 -15.89 -0.20
C PRO A 75 -7.84 -15.61 -1.70
N LEU A 76 -6.70 -15.42 -2.39
CA LEU A 76 -6.66 -15.18 -3.83
C LEU A 76 -7.22 -16.38 -4.62
N VAL A 77 -6.77 -17.60 -4.29
CA VAL A 77 -7.28 -18.83 -4.92
C VAL A 77 -8.77 -19.00 -4.62
N PHE A 78 -9.17 -18.78 -3.37
CA PHE A 78 -10.60 -18.84 -2.99
C PHE A 78 -11.44 -17.83 -3.79
N MET A 79 -10.98 -16.61 -3.94
CA MET A 79 -11.64 -15.58 -4.74
C MET A 79 -11.80 -16.02 -6.21
N ILE A 80 -10.74 -16.55 -6.82
CA ILE A 80 -10.80 -17.07 -8.20
C ILE A 80 -11.84 -18.20 -8.30
N LEU A 81 -11.79 -19.19 -7.41
CA LEU A 81 -12.72 -20.30 -7.41
C LEU A 81 -14.18 -19.87 -7.19
N LEU A 82 -14.39 -18.86 -6.33
CA LEU A 82 -15.71 -18.32 -6.06
C LEU A 82 -16.28 -17.57 -7.27
N ILE A 83 -15.46 -16.81 -8.00
CA ILE A 83 -15.88 -15.98 -9.13
C ILE A 83 -16.11 -16.82 -10.40
N MET A 84 -15.31 -17.87 -10.61
CA MET A 84 -15.35 -18.66 -11.85
C MET A 84 -16.75 -19.17 -12.25
N PRO A 85 -17.61 -19.72 -11.37
CA PRO A 85 -18.97 -20.13 -11.75
C PRO A 85 -19.83 -18.98 -12.27
N PHE A 86 -19.64 -17.77 -11.76
CA PHE A 86 -20.39 -16.58 -12.17
C PHE A 86 -19.98 -16.05 -13.55
N THR A 87 -18.83 -16.47 -14.07
CA THR A 87 -18.39 -16.08 -15.42
C THR A 87 -19.35 -16.58 -16.51
N LEU A 88 -20.11 -17.61 -16.24
CA LEU A 88 -21.15 -18.12 -17.12
C LEU A 88 -22.34 -17.16 -17.30
N LEU A 89 -22.52 -16.25 -16.32
CA LEU A 89 -23.64 -15.29 -16.26
C LEU A 89 -23.24 -13.89 -16.80
N ILE A 90 -21.94 -13.64 -17.01
CA ILE A 90 -21.43 -12.34 -17.48
C ILE A 90 -21.15 -12.36 -18.99
N ARG A 91 -20.98 -11.17 -19.55
CA ARG A 91 -20.68 -11.03 -20.98
C ARG A 91 -19.36 -11.72 -21.34
N LYS A 92 -19.31 -12.34 -22.52
CA LYS A 92 -18.13 -13.07 -23.02
C LYS A 92 -16.87 -12.24 -23.07
N ASP A 93 -16.99 -10.93 -23.28
CA ASP A 93 -15.87 -10.01 -23.37
C ASP A 93 -15.04 -9.93 -22.10
N PHE A 94 -15.68 -9.98 -20.91
CA PHE A 94 -14.97 -9.93 -19.62
C PHE A 94 -14.15 -11.19 -19.34
N VAL A 95 -14.51 -12.32 -19.96
CA VAL A 95 -13.81 -13.60 -19.82
C VAL A 95 -12.87 -13.89 -21.00
N ALA A 96 -12.71 -12.95 -21.92
CA ALA A 96 -11.74 -13.09 -23.00
C ALA A 96 -10.34 -13.31 -22.39
N GLY A 97 -9.66 -14.37 -22.81
CA GLY A 97 -8.33 -14.72 -22.28
C GLY A 97 -8.33 -15.07 -20.78
N ILE A 98 -9.44 -15.57 -20.21
CA ILE A 98 -9.58 -15.84 -18.76
C ILE A 98 -8.44 -16.72 -18.23
N GLY A 99 -7.98 -17.72 -18.99
CA GLY A 99 -6.87 -18.58 -18.60
C GLY A 99 -5.57 -17.80 -18.39
N THR A 100 -5.26 -16.86 -19.28
CA THR A 100 -4.09 -15.97 -19.16
C THR A 100 -4.25 -14.97 -18.01
N GLN A 101 -5.44 -14.44 -17.80
CA GLN A 101 -5.73 -13.56 -16.65
C GLN A 101 -5.51 -14.31 -15.33
N ILE A 102 -6.01 -15.55 -15.20
CA ILE A 102 -5.82 -16.38 -14.00
C ILE A 102 -4.33 -16.71 -13.82
N ALA A 103 -3.63 -17.10 -14.89
CA ALA A 103 -2.21 -17.39 -14.82
C ALA A 103 -1.40 -16.16 -14.39
N ALA A 104 -1.71 -14.97 -14.93
CA ALA A 104 -1.07 -13.72 -14.52
C ALA A 104 -1.37 -13.36 -13.05
N THR A 105 -2.59 -13.61 -12.58
CA THR A 105 -3.01 -13.37 -11.21
C THR A 105 -2.27 -14.29 -10.23
N LEU A 106 -2.24 -15.60 -10.49
CA LEU A 106 -1.55 -16.58 -9.65
C LEU A 106 -0.03 -16.44 -9.71
N GLY A 107 0.51 -15.97 -10.84
CA GLY A 107 1.92 -15.66 -11.03
C GLY A 107 2.35 -14.31 -10.47
N PHE A 108 1.41 -13.50 -9.93
CA PHE A 108 1.67 -12.13 -9.46
C PHE A 108 2.30 -11.24 -10.53
N VAL A 109 1.85 -11.37 -11.77
CA VAL A 109 2.32 -10.56 -12.92
C VAL A 109 1.17 -9.85 -13.65
N THR A 110 0.01 -9.71 -13.01
CA THR A 110 -1.17 -9.04 -13.59
C THR A 110 -0.85 -7.62 -14.04
N ASN A 111 -0.05 -6.89 -13.29
CA ASN A 111 0.38 -5.54 -13.66
C ASN A 111 1.14 -5.51 -15.00
N PHE A 112 2.05 -6.46 -15.25
CA PHE A 112 2.75 -6.59 -16.53
C PHE A 112 1.82 -7.09 -17.63
N TYR A 113 0.91 -8.02 -17.30
CA TYR A 113 -0.10 -8.49 -18.23
C TYR A 113 -0.98 -7.33 -18.72
N GLU A 114 -1.46 -6.46 -17.83
CA GLU A 114 -2.27 -5.29 -18.19
C GLU A 114 -1.48 -4.28 -19.05
N ILE A 115 -0.20 -4.03 -18.73
CA ILE A 115 0.66 -3.16 -19.55
C ILE A 115 0.84 -3.71 -20.96
N LEU A 116 1.09 -5.01 -21.11
CA LEU A 116 1.38 -5.66 -22.39
C LEU A 116 0.12 -5.89 -23.24
N SER A 117 -1.02 -6.16 -22.60
CA SER A 117 -2.30 -6.34 -23.31
C SER A 117 -2.96 -5.02 -23.71
N GLY A 118 -2.36 -3.88 -23.37
CA GLY A 118 -2.94 -2.56 -23.61
C GLY A 118 -4.15 -2.26 -22.76
N GLY A 119 -4.29 -2.95 -21.62
CA GLY A 119 -5.36 -2.74 -20.65
C GLY A 119 -5.39 -1.29 -20.19
N ASN A 120 -6.60 -0.74 -20.08
CA ASN A 120 -6.82 0.58 -19.49
C ASN A 120 -7.62 0.40 -18.21
N TYR A 121 -7.11 0.93 -17.09
CA TYR A 121 -7.75 0.83 -15.78
C TYR A 121 -9.17 1.44 -15.75
N GLU A 122 -9.40 2.48 -16.55
CA GLU A 122 -10.72 3.12 -16.71
C GLU A 122 -11.46 2.69 -17.98
N SER A 123 -11.04 1.61 -18.64
CA SER A 123 -11.73 1.14 -19.84
C SER A 123 -13.21 0.85 -19.52
N GLN A 124 -14.09 1.65 -20.11
CA GLN A 124 -15.53 1.47 -19.96
C GLN A 124 -16.07 0.33 -20.85
N PHE A 125 -15.25 -0.17 -21.78
CA PHE A 125 -15.69 -1.11 -22.78
C PHE A 125 -15.37 -2.57 -22.45
N ILE A 126 -14.16 -2.87 -22.02
CA ILE A 126 -13.76 -4.24 -21.64
C ILE A 126 -12.68 -4.16 -20.56
N GLN A 127 -13.05 -4.32 -19.29
CA GLN A 127 -12.08 -4.54 -18.21
C GLN A 127 -11.82 -6.03 -18.06
N HIS A 128 -10.55 -6.42 -17.91
CA HIS A 128 -10.22 -7.79 -17.51
C HIS A 128 -10.79 -8.10 -16.12
N LEU A 129 -11.34 -9.28 -15.96
CA LEU A 129 -12.03 -9.67 -14.71
C LEU A 129 -11.12 -9.58 -13.48
N PHE A 130 -9.84 -9.89 -13.64
CA PHE A 130 -8.85 -9.89 -12.56
C PHE A 130 -7.91 -8.67 -12.58
N VAL A 131 -8.26 -7.60 -13.31
CA VAL A 131 -7.41 -6.40 -13.39
C VAL A 131 -7.02 -5.87 -12.01
N HIS A 132 -7.94 -5.84 -11.05
CA HIS A 132 -7.72 -5.32 -9.71
C HIS A 132 -6.60 -6.03 -8.94
N THR A 133 -6.19 -7.24 -9.37
CA THR A 133 -5.06 -7.96 -8.74
C THR A 133 -3.68 -7.41 -9.11
N TRP A 134 -3.62 -6.37 -9.98
CA TRP A 134 -2.38 -5.69 -10.32
C TRP A 134 -1.66 -5.12 -9.07
N SER A 135 -2.42 -4.57 -8.13
CA SER A 135 -1.86 -4.00 -6.90
C SER A 135 -1.27 -5.09 -5.99
N LEU A 136 -1.91 -6.25 -5.96
CA LEU A 136 -1.41 -7.43 -5.23
C LEU A 136 -0.10 -7.96 -5.85
N ALA A 137 0.04 -7.88 -7.19
CA ALA A 137 1.29 -8.20 -7.88
C ALA A 137 2.42 -7.25 -7.44
N LEU A 138 2.18 -5.94 -7.42
CA LEU A 138 3.15 -4.95 -6.93
C LEU A 138 3.53 -5.22 -5.46
N GLU A 139 2.55 -5.52 -4.63
CA GLU A 139 2.78 -5.83 -3.22
C GLU A 139 3.67 -7.06 -3.05
N MET A 140 3.45 -8.12 -3.82
CA MET A 140 4.28 -9.31 -3.79
C MET A 140 5.72 -9.04 -4.28
N HIS A 141 5.88 -8.27 -5.37
CA HIS A 141 7.20 -7.83 -5.84
C HIS A 141 7.96 -7.08 -4.74
N TYR A 142 7.27 -6.13 -4.07
CA TYR A 142 7.85 -5.42 -2.95
C TYR A 142 8.28 -6.36 -1.82
N TYR A 143 7.42 -7.31 -1.41
CA TYR A 143 7.75 -8.24 -0.33
C TYR A 143 8.98 -9.08 -0.63
N ILE A 144 9.11 -9.59 -1.84
CA ILE A 144 10.26 -10.40 -2.24
C ILE A 144 11.52 -9.54 -2.27
N LEU A 145 11.50 -8.44 -3.03
CA LEU A 145 12.68 -7.60 -3.23
C LEU A 145 13.11 -6.92 -1.93
N TRP A 146 12.15 -6.39 -1.16
CA TRP A 146 12.43 -5.69 0.09
C TRP A 146 12.86 -6.65 1.21
N GLY A 147 12.26 -7.83 1.29
CA GLY A 147 12.67 -8.88 2.21
C GLY A 147 14.11 -9.35 1.97
N LEU A 148 14.48 -9.56 0.70
CA LEU A 148 15.86 -9.92 0.32
C LEU A 148 16.85 -8.77 0.56
N ALA A 149 16.48 -7.55 0.21
CA ALA A 149 17.32 -6.37 0.42
C ALA A 149 17.60 -6.14 1.92
N THR A 150 16.56 -6.15 2.75
CA THR A 150 16.69 -5.96 4.19
C THR A 150 17.48 -7.09 4.87
N TRP A 151 17.27 -8.33 4.45
CA TRP A 151 18.08 -9.47 4.91
C TRP A 151 19.57 -9.26 4.58
N TYR A 152 19.89 -8.87 3.34
CA TYR A 152 21.27 -8.59 2.95
C TYR A 152 21.88 -7.45 3.76
N LEU A 153 21.12 -6.36 3.97
CA LEU A 153 21.54 -5.23 4.77
C LEU A 153 21.73 -5.58 6.25
N ALA A 154 20.87 -6.44 6.80
CA ALA A 154 21.02 -6.94 8.15
C ALA A 154 22.37 -7.64 8.37
N LYS A 155 22.79 -8.49 7.43
CA LYS A 155 24.10 -9.17 7.47
C LYS A 155 25.30 -8.22 7.39
N LYS A 156 25.12 -7.05 6.82
CA LYS A 156 26.18 -6.02 6.70
C LYS A 156 26.19 -5.04 7.86
N SER A 157 25.13 -4.99 8.64
CA SER A 157 24.95 -4.01 9.71
C SER A 157 25.46 -4.55 11.05
N LYS A 158 26.31 -3.76 11.72
CA LYS A 158 26.86 -4.11 13.04
C LYS A 158 25.98 -3.64 14.19
N THR A 159 25.21 -2.59 13.97
CA THR A 159 24.34 -1.96 14.98
C THR A 159 22.95 -1.71 14.46
N ILE A 160 21.97 -1.60 15.37
CA ILE A 160 20.58 -1.25 15.03
C ILE A 160 20.49 0.12 14.36
N GLY A 161 21.25 1.10 14.87
CA GLY A 161 21.32 2.45 14.29
C GLY A 161 21.84 2.45 12.87
N GLN A 162 22.88 1.66 12.58
CA GLN A 162 23.43 1.49 11.23
C GLN A 162 22.39 0.86 10.30
N PHE A 163 21.73 -0.22 10.73
CA PHE A 163 20.71 -0.91 9.95
C PHE A 163 19.54 0.03 9.60
N ARG A 164 18.98 0.74 10.59
CA ARG A 164 17.93 1.74 10.38
C ARG A 164 18.38 2.86 9.43
N GLY A 165 19.58 3.38 9.62
CA GLY A 165 20.13 4.46 8.79
C GLY A 165 20.27 4.03 7.32
N ILE A 166 20.75 2.83 7.05
CA ILE A 166 20.87 2.30 5.68
C ILE A 166 19.49 2.09 5.06
N ILE A 167 18.53 1.51 5.81
CA ILE A 167 17.14 1.36 5.33
C ILE A 167 16.53 2.72 5.03
N PHE A 168 16.72 3.72 5.88
CA PHE A 168 16.23 5.07 5.67
C PHE A 168 16.77 5.66 4.35
N LEU A 169 18.09 5.60 4.15
CA LEU A 169 18.74 6.13 2.94
C LEU A 169 18.28 5.39 1.67
N LEU A 170 18.24 4.06 1.73
CA LEU A 170 17.80 3.25 0.59
C LEU A 170 16.32 3.51 0.26
N SER A 171 15.44 3.54 1.26
CA SER A 171 14.02 3.84 1.06
C SER A 171 13.82 5.24 0.49
N SER A 172 14.58 6.23 0.97
CA SER A 172 14.51 7.61 0.46
C SER A 172 14.98 7.71 -0.99
N ALA A 173 16.07 7.02 -1.34
CA ALA A 173 16.56 6.99 -2.72
C ALA A 173 15.54 6.31 -3.66
N LEU A 174 15.01 5.15 -3.27
CA LEU A 174 14.01 4.42 -4.06
C LEU A 174 12.68 5.16 -4.16
N PHE A 175 12.26 5.86 -3.10
CA PHE A 175 11.11 6.78 -3.14
C PHE A 175 11.31 7.85 -4.20
N LEU A 176 12.44 8.55 -4.17
CA LEU A 176 12.74 9.62 -5.14
C LEU A 176 12.85 9.09 -6.56
N ILE A 177 13.53 7.97 -6.79
CA ILE A 177 13.68 7.37 -8.12
C ILE A 177 12.30 6.98 -8.68
N SER A 178 11.46 6.31 -7.89
CA SER A 178 10.13 5.87 -8.33
C SER A 178 9.20 7.07 -8.59
N PHE A 179 9.15 8.03 -7.67
CA PHE A 179 8.33 9.23 -7.81
C PHE A 179 8.77 10.07 -9.02
N LEU A 180 10.08 10.34 -9.17
CA LEU A 180 10.61 11.09 -10.32
C LEU A 180 10.38 10.33 -11.64
N SER A 181 10.44 9.00 -11.63
CA SER A 181 10.07 8.19 -12.80
C SER A 181 8.60 8.38 -13.17
N MET A 182 7.67 8.39 -12.19
CA MET A 182 6.26 8.70 -12.43
C MET A 182 6.11 10.12 -12.97
N PHE A 183 6.68 11.09 -12.27
CA PHE A 183 6.62 12.50 -12.61
C PHE A 183 7.08 12.78 -14.05
N VAL A 184 8.30 12.33 -14.41
CA VAL A 184 8.88 12.57 -15.74
C VAL A 184 8.10 11.84 -16.83
N ARG A 185 7.78 10.55 -16.63
CA ARG A 185 7.06 9.77 -17.65
C ARG A 185 5.67 10.32 -17.94
N SER A 186 5.02 10.96 -16.98
CA SER A 186 3.68 11.53 -17.15
C SER A 186 3.61 12.65 -18.17
N PHE A 187 4.72 13.34 -18.44
CA PHE A 187 4.79 14.37 -19.51
C PHE A 187 4.85 13.78 -20.92
N PHE A 188 5.31 12.53 -21.05
CA PHE A 188 5.57 11.90 -22.35
C PHE A 188 4.62 10.75 -22.66
N SER A 189 3.79 10.35 -21.72
CA SER A 189 2.89 9.21 -21.90
C SER A 189 1.52 9.65 -22.40
N SER A 190 1.05 9.01 -23.46
CA SER A 190 -0.35 9.09 -23.92
C SER A 190 -1.28 8.13 -23.16
N ASN A 191 -0.73 7.15 -22.44
CA ASN A 191 -1.49 6.15 -21.68
C ASN A 191 -1.02 6.12 -20.23
N PHE A 192 -1.80 6.73 -19.36
CA PHE A 192 -1.51 6.77 -17.91
C PHE A 192 -1.62 5.41 -17.23
N SER A 193 -2.36 4.45 -17.79
CA SER A 193 -2.47 3.11 -17.21
C SER A 193 -1.11 2.40 -17.17
N VAL A 194 -0.24 2.61 -18.15
CA VAL A 194 1.12 2.05 -18.17
C VAL A 194 1.95 2.57 -17.00
N ILE A 195 1.79 3.85 -16.66
CA ILE A 195 2.47 4.47 -15.51
C ILE A 195 1.88 3.93 -14.20
N TYR A 196 0.55 3.81 -14.13
CA TYR A 196 -0.19 3.38 -12.96
C TYR A 196 0.10 1.92 -12.59
N PHE A 197 0.11 1.00 -13.57
CA PHE A 197 0.39 -0.42 -13.33
C PHE A 197 1.88 -0.75 -13.12
N SER A 198 2.78 0.16 -13.45
CA SER A 198 4.22 -0.11 -13.42
C SER A 198 4.79 -0.20 -12.01
N SER A 199 5.47 -1.31 -11.72
CA SER A 199 6.24 -1.51 -10.48
C SER A 199 7.39 -0.53 -10.30
N PHE A 200 7.80 0.24 -11.32
CA PHE A 200 8.88 1.22 -11.22
C PHE A 200 8.37 2.62 -10.89
N THR A 201 7.21 3.00 -11.41
CA THR A 201 6.66 4.34 -11.25
C THR A 201 5.72 4.45 -10.06
N HIS A 202 4.98 3.40 -9.73
CA HIS A 202 3.92 3.43 -8.71
C HIS A 202 4.26 2.69 -7.40
N ILE A 203 5.55 2.41 -7.15
CA ILE A 203 5.97 1.72 -5.92
C ILE A 203 6.43 2.70 -4.81
N PHE A 204 6.57 3.99 -5.10
CA PHE A 204 7.07 4.96 -4.13
C PHE A 204 6.24 5.07 -2.82
N PRO A 205 4.90 4.82 -2.78
CA PRO A 205 4.15 4.82 -1.53
C PRO A 205 4.65 3.75 -0.54
N PHE A 206 5.07 2.57 -1.01
CA PHE A 206 5.71 1.56 -0.15
C PHE A 206 6.98 2.11 0.50
N PHE A 207 7.81 2.82 -0.25
CA PHE A 207 9.05 3.39 0.28
C PHE A 207 8.78 4.55 1.23
N ALA A 208 7.74 5.35 1.03
CA ALA A 208 7.30 6.36 2.01
C ALA A 208 6.94 5.71 3.35
N GLY A 209 6.19 4.61 3.31
CA GLY A 209 5.90 3.79 4.49
C GLY A 209 7.17 3.21 5.13
N SER A 210 8.14 2.75 4.31
CA SER A 210 9.41 2.22 4.81
C SER A 210 10.27 3.29 5.50
N ILE A 211 10.30 4.52 4.97
CA ILE A 211 10.95 5.68 5.61
C ILE A 211 10.33 5.92 6.97
N LEU A 212 8.99 5.97 7.03
CA LEU A 212 8.27 6.16 8.28
C LEU A 212 8.61 5.07 9.32
N ALA A 213 8.73 3.81 8.88
CA ALA A 213 9.07 2.68 9.74
C ALA A 213 10.45 2.83 10.42
N THR A 214 11.41 3.45 9.76
CA THR A 214 12.72 3.70 10.36
C THR A 214 12.69 4.74 11.47
N LEU A 215 11.69 5.61 11.45
CA LEU A 215 11.51 6.69 12.44
C LEU A 215 10.62 6.28 13.60
N SER A 216 9.54 5.52 13.35
CA SER A 216 8.51 5.25 14.36
C SER A 216 8.41 3.78 14.80
N GLY A 217 8.78 2.80 13.96
CA GLY A 217 8.71 1.37 14.30
C GLY A 217 7.37 0.85 14.82
N VAL A 218 7.26 -0.47 15.05
CA VAL A 218 6.10 -1.09 15.72
C VAL A 218 6.39 -1.31 17.20
N SER A 219 7.45 -2.04 17.54
CA SER A 219 7.83 -2.36 18.92
C SER A 219 8.88 -1.41 19.47
N ASP A 220 9.81 -0.97 18.63
CA ASP A 220 10.87 -0.04 19.02
C ASP A 220 10.63 1.35 18.46
N LEU A 221 10.19 2.25 19.33
CA LEU A 221 9.94 3.65 19.00
C LEU A 221 11.26 4.42 18.89
N GLY A 222 11.54 4.93 17.70
CA GLY A 222 12.69 5.81 17.50
C GLY A 222 12.61 7.10 18.31
N ALA A 223 13.76 7.66 18.69
CA ALA A 223 13.80 8.92 19.44
C ALA A 223 13.05 10.09 18.73
N PRO A 224 13.09 10.23 17.38
CA PRO A 224 12.29 11.25 16.70
C PRO A 224 10.79 11.09 16.93
N PHE A 225 10.28 9.86 16.89
CA PHE A 225 8.86 9.59 17.14
C PHE A 225 8.45 9.93 18.58
N ARG A 226 9.25 9.55 19.56
CA ARG A 226 8.97 9.87 20.97
C ARG A 226 8.89 11.38 21.23
N LYS A 227 9.78 12.17 20.63
CA LYS A 227 9.71 13.65 20.72
C LYS A 227 8.41 14.19 20.12
N MET A 228 8.02 13.67 18.97
CA MET A 228 6.78 14.08 18.30
C MET A 228 5.54 13.64 19.10
N GLU A 229 5.53 12.42 19.59
CA GLU A 229 4.44 11.87 20.43
C GLU A 229 4.25 12.70 21.72
N GLN A 230 5.33 13.13 22.36
CA GLN A 230 5.28 14.02 23.53
C GLN A 230 4.75 15.43 23.17
N ALA A 231 5.09 15.95 22.00
CA ALA A 231 4.67 17.27 21.53
C ALA A 231 3.19 17.33 21.09
N LEU A 232 2.62 16.19 20.70
CA LEU A 232 1.24 16.09 20.25
C LEU A 232 0.34 15.73 21.45
N ASP A 233 -0.55 16.65 21.82
CA ASP A 233 -1.66 16.31 22.71
C ASP A 233 -2.74 15.52 21.97
N LEU A 234 -3.65 14.90 22.71
CA LEU A 234 -4.69 14.05 22.14
C LEU A 234 -5.61 14.82 21.16
N LYS A 235 -5.91 16.09 21.50
CA LYS A 235 -6.75 16.95 20.66
C LYS A 235 -6.09 17.27 19.33
N LYS A 236 -4.82 17.66 19.31
CA LYS A 236 -4.06 17.91 18.09
C LYS A 236 -3.94 16.64 17.25
N ASN A 237 -3.75 15.48 17.92
CA ASN A 237 -3.67 14.20 17.22
C ASN A 237 -5.00 13.84 16.52
N PHE A 238 -6.16 14.12 17.13
CA PHE A 238 -7.46 13.94 16.49
C PHE A 238 -7.65 14.89 15.29
N TYR A 239 -7.13 16.12 15.35
CA TYR A 239 -7.15 17.01 14.18
C TYR A 239 -6.25 16.49 13.05
N LEU A 240 -5.09 15.92 13.35
CA LEU A 240 -4.24 15.31 12.32
C LEU A 240 -4.91 14.09 11.69
N LEU A 241 -5.51 13.22 12.49
CA LEU A 241 -6.23 12.04 12.01
C LEU A 241 -7.45 12.43 11.16
N GLY A 242 -8.31 13.27 11.67
CA GLY A 242 -9.51 13.74 10.96
C GLY A 242 -9.16 14.59 9.73
N GLY A 243 -8.15 15.45 9.83
CA GLY A 243 -7.65 16.25 8.72
C GLY A 243 -7.06 15.42 7.59
N SER A 244 -6.26 14.40 7.91
CA SER A 244 -5.70 13.49 6.90
C SER A 244 -6.81 12.66 6.22
N PHE A 245 -7.79 12.17 6.98
CA PHE A 245 -8.96 11.49 6.42
C PHE A 245 -9.77 12.40 5.50
N ALA A 246 -10.08 13.62 5.95
CA ALA A 246 -10.82 14.60 5.16
C ALA A 246 -10.06 15.00 3.88
N ALA A 247 -8.74 15.17 3.96
CA ALA A 247 -7.90 15.46 2.81
C ALA A 247 -7.90 14.30 1.79
N LEU A 248 -7.75 13.06 2.26
CA LEU A 248 -7.84 11.86 1.40
C LEU A 248 -9.22 11.77 0.74
N LEU A 249 -10.28 12.00 1.50
CA LEU A 249 -11.65 12.02 0.95
C LEU A 249 -11.83 13.15 -0.07
N LEU A 250 -11.29 14.34 0.20
CA LEU A 250 -11.34 15.47 -0.74
C LEU A 250 -10.62 15.15 -2.06
N LEU A 251 -9.46 14.49 -1.99
CA LEU A 251 -8.74 14.06 -3.17
C LEU A 251 -9.56 13.12 -4.06
N THR A 252 -10.48 12.32 -3.50
CA THR A 252 -11.35 11.44 -4.30
C THR A 252 -12.32 12.21 -5.19
N PHE A 253 -12.68 13.44 -4.83
CA PHE A 253 -13.51 14.31 -5.67
C PHE A 253 -12.71 15.12 -6.69
N LEU A 254 -11.45 15.45 -6.36
CA LEU A 254 -10.64 16.35 -7.17
C LEU A 254 -9.82 15.63 -8.25
N LEU A 255 -9.34 14.43 -7.93
CA LEU A 255 -8.46 13.69 -8.83
C LEU A 255 -9.26 12.94 -9.89
N LYS A 256 -8.69 12.88 -11.09
CA LYS A 256 -9.20 12.08 -12.21
C LYS A 256 -8.04 11.24 -12.76
N PHE A 257 -8.35 10.02 -13.20
CA PHE A 257 -7.33 9.08 -13.66
C PHE A 257 -6.55 9.61 -14.87
N ASP A 258 -7.23 10.21 -15.84
CA ASP A 258 -6.61 10.72 -17.08
C ASP A 258 -6.03 12.14 -16.95
N ASN A 259 -5.90 12.68 -15.74
CA ASN A 259 -5.40 14.03 -15.52
C ASN A 259 -3.91 13.98 -15.13
N LEU A 260 -3.08 14.71 -15.88
CA LEU A 260 -1.64 14.85 -15.62
C LEU A 260 -1.33 15.26 -14.17
N LEU A 261 -2.10 16.20 -13.57
CA LEU A 261 -1.88 16.65 -12.20
C LEU A 261 -2.02 15.53 -11.17
N THR A 262 -2.80 14.50 -11.48
CA THR A 262 -2.94 13.32 -10.62
C THR A 262 -1.59 12.61 -10.46
N TYR A 263 -0.83 12.48 -11.55
CA TYR A 263 0.48 11.81 -11.57
C TYR A 263 1.62 12.70 -11.08
N LEU A 264 1.51 14.01 -11.27
CA LEU A 264 2.51 14.96 -10.78
C LEU A 264 2.41 15.17 -9.26
N PHE A 265 1.20 15.30 -8.73
CA PHE A 265 0.99 15.70 -7.34
C PHE A 265 -0.05 14.85 -6.59
N GLY A 266 -1.06 14.31 -7.27
CA GLY A 266 -2.19 13.62 -6.66
C GLY A 266 -1.74 12.40 -5.83
N PHE A 267 -0.97 11.51 -6.41
CA PHE A 267 -0.44 10.32 -5.74
C PHE A 267 0.56 10.68 -4.62
N LEU A 268 1.37 11.73 -4.81
CA LEU A 268 2.27 12.21 -3.76
C LEU A 268 1.48 12.73 -2.55
N LEU A 269 0.44 13.54 -2.78
CA LEU A 269 -0.43 14.05 -1.71
C LEU A 269 -1.16 12.92 -0.99
N ALA A 270 -1.70 11.95 -1.74
CA ALA A 270 -2.33 10.76 -1.15
C ALA A 270 -1.35 10.00 -0.26
N THR A 271 -0.12 9.81 -0.72
CA THR A 271 0.95 9.16 0.05
C THR A 271 1.30 9.95 1.32
N VAL A 272 1.46 11.27 1.23
CA VAL A 272 1.77 12.14 2.39
C VAL A 272 0.66 12.09 3.43
N PHE A 273 -0.62 12.21 3.02
CA PHE A 273 -1.73 12.12 3.96
C PHE A 273 -1.88 10.71 4.55
N SER A 274 -1.52 9.66 3.81
CA SER A 274 -1.46 8.29 4.34
C SER A 274 -0.38 8.15 5.41
N VAL A 275 0.80 8.72 5.21
CA VAL A 275 1.88 8.78 6.21
C VAL A 275 1.42 9.53 7.47
N VAL A 276 0.76 10.69 7.31
CA VAL A 276 0.22 11.45 8.44
C VAL A 276 -0.82 10.65 9.20
N MET A 277 -1.72 9.95 8.49
CA MET A 277 -2.75 9.10 9.09
C MET A 277 -2.13 7.93 9.88
N ILE A 278 -1.12 7.25 9.34
CA ILE A 278 -0.40 6.17 10.02
C ILE A 278 0.29 6.70 11.28
N LEU A 279 0.94 7.87 11.20
CA LEU A 279 1.54 8.52 12.36
C LEU A 279 0.51 8.86 13.43
N ALA A 280 -0.60 9.48 13.04
CA ALA A 280 -1.65 9.86 13.96
C ALA A 280 -2.28 8.65 14.66
N THR A 281 -2.53 7.54 13.92
CA THR A 281 -3.03 6.30 14.52
C THR A 281 -2.00 5.66 15.45
N ARG A 282 -0.70 5.78 15.13
CA ARG A 282 0.37 5.29 15.99
C ARG A 282 0.47 6.09 17.30
N VAL A 283 0.38 7.42 17.23
CA VAL A 283 0.33 8.29 18.43
C VAL A 283 -0.92 8.00 19.24
N LEU A 284 -2.07 7.79 18.59
CA LEU A 284 -3.31 7.44 19.27
C LEU A 284 -3.17 6.15 20.09
N HIS A 285 -2.51 5.12 19.51
CA HIS A 285 -2.23 3.87 20.21
C HIS A 285 -1.44 4.08 21.49
N GLU A 286 -0.37 4.87 21.47
CA GLU A 286 0.45 5.15 22.66
C GLU A 286 -0.31 5.94 23.73
N LYS A 287 -1.15 6.89 23.30
CA LYS A 287 -1.90 7.76 24.22
C LYS A 287 -3.19 7.14 24.77
N THR A 288 -3.66 6.04 24.16
CA THR A 288 -4.90 5.36 24.57
C THR A 288 -4.69 3.86 24.82
N PRO A 289 -3.75 3.46 25.71
CA PRO A 289 -3.40 2.05 25.89
C PRO A 289 -4.56 1.20 26.44
N HIS A 290 -5.48 1.82 27.17
CA HIS A 290 -6.63 1.16 27.83
C HIS A 290 -7.92 1.18 26.99
N VAL A 291 -7.92 1.87 25.84
CA VAL A 291 -9.09 1.94 24.94
C VAL A 291 -8.97 0.86 23.88
N ASP A 292 -10.00 0.03 23.77
CA ASP A 292 -10.06 -0.99 22.72
C ASP A 292 -10.78 -0.46 21.48
N GLU A 293 -10.36 -0.95 20.32
CA GLU A 293 -11.05 -0.65 19.05
C GLU A 293 -12.47 -1.24 19.08
N PRO A 294 -13.48 -0.54 18.57
CA PRO A 294 -14.81 -1.10 18.39
C PRO A 294 -14.76 -2.41 17.59
N PRO A 295 -15.48 -3.48 18.00
CA PRO A 295 -15.44 -4.78 17.33
C PRO A 295 -15.75 -4.72 15.84
N VAL A 296 -16.65 -3.83 15.42
CA VAL A 296 -17.01 -3.61 14.00
C VAL A 296 -15.81 -3.13 13.20
N ILE A 297 -15.05 -2.14 13.72
CA ILE A 297 -13.84 -1.60 13.08
C ILE A 297 -12.80 -2.71 12.93
N THR A 298 -12.62 -3.51 13.98
CA THR A 298 -11.70 -4.65 13.97
C THR A 298 -12.08 -5.69 12.93
N PHE A 299 -13.36 -6.08 12.89
CA PHE A 299 -13.87 -7.07 11.94
C PHE A 299 -13.68 -6.63 10.49
N ILE A 300 -14.08 -5.41 10.13
CA ILE A 300 -13.90 -4.88 8.76
C ILE A 300 -12.43 -4.82 8.38
N ALA A 301 -11.55 -4.38 9.29
CA ALA A 301 -10.13 -4.32 9.02
C ALA A 301 -9.47 -5.70 8.88
N ASP A 302 -9.95 -6.72 9.56
CA ASP A 302 -9.39 -8.07 9.46
C ASP A 302 -9.82 -8.79 8.18
N THR A 303 -10.92 -8.34 7.57
CA THR A 303 -11.43 -8.85 6.28
C THR A 303 -10.94 -8.05 5.07
N SER A 304 -10.24 -6.93 5.29
CA SER A 304 -9.71 -6.05 4.24
C SER A 304 -8.30 -6.40 3.80
#